data_cea4484977ebb40f810a63f2f3ce3bb1
#
_entry.id   cea4484977ebb40f810a63f2f3ce3bb1
#
_cell.length_a   1.000
_cell.length_b   1.000
_cell.length_c   1.000
_cell.angle_alpha   90.00
_cell.angle_beta   90.00
_cell.angle_gamma   90.00
#
_symmetry.space_group_name_H-M   'P 1'
#
loop_
_entity.id
_entity.type
_entity.pdbx_description
1 polymer ?
#
loop_
_entity_poly.entity_id
_entity_poly.type
_entity_poly.pdbx_seq_one_letter_code
_entity_poly.pdbx_strand_id
1 'polypeptide(L)'
;MKILVVEDEELVRAMAVDAFDDAGFEVVEAATGEEAMERCAEHSADALFTDIRLPGKIDGWDIAEHCRAANPGLPVVYATGFNSVAERRVPGSRFFSKPYRPDEVIAAIRDLLRENRST
;
A
#
# COMPACT_ATOMS: atom_id res chain seq x y z
N MET A 1 10.66 -4.78 -8.97
CA MET A 1 9.31 -4.78 -8.37
C MET A 1 8.84 -3.37 -8.14
N LYS A 2 7.62 -3.09 -8.54
CA LYS A 2 7.02 -1.75 -8.45
C LYS A 2 6.01 -1.72 -7.31
N ILE A 3 6.10 -0.70 -6.45
CA ILE A 3 5.16 -0.53 -5.35
C ILE A 3 4.46 0.83 -5.43
N LEU A 4 3.15 0.83 -5.21
CA LEU A 4 2.37 2.06 -5.08
C LEU A 4 2.28 2.41 -3.59
N VAL A 5 2.78 3.59 -3.23
CA VAL A 5 2.76 4.10 -1.85
C VAL A 5 1.77 5.26 -1.77
N VAL A 6 0.75 5.11 -0.93
CA VAL A 6 -0.30 6.13 -0.77
C VAL A 6 -0.29 6.65 0.66
N GLU A 7 0.09 7.91 0.81
CA GLU A 7 0.18 8.60 2.10
C GLU A 7 0.01 10.09 1.88
N ASP A 8 -0.91 10.72 2.62
CA ASP A 8 -1.18 12.15 2.46
C ASP A 8 -0.18 13.05 3.19
N GLU A 9 0.45 12.56 4.24
CA GLU A 9 1.47 13.32 4.96
C GLU A 9 2.81 13.26 4.21
N GLU A 10 3.26 14.40 3.73
CA GLU A 10 4.45 14.49 2.86
C GLU A 10 5.70 13.88 3.48
N LEU A 11 5.97 14.20 4.75
CA LEU A 11 7.18 13.68 5.42
C LEU A 11 7.10 12.18 5.66
N VAL A 12 5.95 11.67 6.05
CA VAL A 12 5.75 10.25 6.26
C VAL A 12 5.88 9.50 4.93
N ARG A 13 5.30 10.06 3.87
CA ARG A 13 5.42 9.48 2.53
C ARG A 13 6.88 9.44 2.07
N ALA A 14 7.62 10.52 2.26
CA ALA A 14 9.03 10.59 1.87
C ALA A 14 9.86 9.53 2.58
N MET A 15 9.62 9.31 3.86
CA MET A 15 10.33 8.28 4.63
C MET A 15 10.05 6.87 4.08
N ALA A 16 8.79 6.59 3.77
CA ALA A 16 8.42 5.30 3.20
C ALA A 16 9.03 5.10 1.81
N VAL A 17 8.94 6.13 0.97
CA VAL A 17 9.51 6.09 -0.39
C VAL A 17 11.00 5.82 -0.35
N ASP A 18 11.74 6.52 0.52
CA ASP A 18 13.19 6.32 0.66
C ASP A 18 13.50 4.89 1.09
N ALA A 19 12.75 4.35 2.04
CA ALA A 19 12.98 3.00 2.53
C ALA A 19 12.73 1.95 1.45
N PHE A 20 11.65 2.09 0.69
CA PHE A 20 11.35 1.16 -0.41
C PHE A 20 12.36 1.30 -1.54
N ASP A 21 12.76 2.52 -1.86
CA ASP A 21 13.77 2.76 -2.89
C ASP A 21 15.09 2.10 -2.51
N ASP A 22 15.52 2.28 -1.27
CA ASP A 22 16.75 1.66 -0.75
C ASP A 22 16.66 0.12 -0.78
N ALA A 23 15.46 -0.42 -0.64
CA ALA A 23 15.23 -1.86 -0.68
C ALA A 23 15.15 -2.41 -2.10
N GLY A 24 15.28 -1.57 -3.12
CA GLY A 24 15.30 -1.99 -4.52
C GLY A 24 13.97 -1.95 -5.25
N PHE A 25 12.93 -1.35 -4.65
CA PHE A 25 11.63 -1.20 -5.31
C PHE A 25 11.62 0.06 -6.19
N GLU A 26 10.90 -0.03 -7.29
CA GLU A 26 10.53 1.15 -8.07
C GLU A 26 9.26 1.70 -7.41
N VAL A 27 9.31 2.93 -6.93
CA VAL A 27 8.22 3.51 -6.14
C VAL A 27 7.37 4.45 -6.97
N VAL A 28 6.05 4.26 -6.90
CA VAL A 28 5.07 5.18 -7.46
C VAL A 28 4.32 5.78 -6.27
N GLU A 29 4.20 7.10 -6.22
CA GLU A 29 3.61 7.81 -5.09
C GLU A 29 2.24 8.36 -5.38
N ALA A 30 1.39 8.42 -4.36
CA ALA A 30 0.12 9.13 -4.41
C ALA A 30 -0.14 9.75 -3.03
N ALA A 31 -0.70 10.96 -3.03
CA ALA A 31 -1.04 11.68 -1.80
C ALA A 31 -2.53 11.62 -1.48
N THR A 32 -3.36 11.21 -2.43
CA THR A 32 -4.81 11.12 -2.27
C THR A 32 -5.32 9.81 -2.87
N GLY A 33 -6.54 9.44 -2.52
CA GLY A 33 -7.19 8.26 -3.10
C GLY A 33 -7.39 8.40 -4.60
N GLU A 34 -7.75 9.60 -5.05
CA GLU A 34 -7.96 9.90 -6.48
C GLU A 34 -6.68 9.70 -7.28
N GLU A 35 -5.55 10.22 -6.77
CA GLU A 35 -4.23 10.00 -7.39
C GLU A 35 -3.88 8.52 -7.42
N ALA A 36 -4.18 7.81 -6.31
CA ALA A 36 -3.89 6.39 -6.22
C ALA A 36 -4.64 5.57 -7.28
N MET A 37 -5.90 5.93 -7.52
CA MET A 37 -6.69 5.28 -8.56
C MET A 37 -6.08 5.48 -9.95
N GLU A 38 -5.63 6.71 -10.24
CA GLU A 38 -4.95 7.03 -11.50
C GLU A 38 -3.64 6.25 -11.64
N ARG A 39 -2.84 6.21 -10.58
CA ARG A 39 -1.57 5.50 -10.59
C ARG A 39 -1.77 3.99 -10.77
N CYS A 40 -2.80 3.44 -10.14
CA CYS A 40 -3.13 2.03 -10.29
C CYS A 40 -3.50 1.69 -11.73
N ALA A 41 -4.22 2.58 -12.41
CA ALA A 41 -4.60 2.40 -13.80
C ALA A 41 -3.43 2.55 -14.78
N GLU A 42 -2.52 3.50 -14.51
CA GLU A 42 -1.38 3.81 -15.38
C GLU A 42 -0.19 2.88 -15.18
N HIS A 43 -0.02 2.37 -13.95
CA HIS A 43 1.15 1.58 -13.58
C HIS A 43 0.70 0.23 -13.03
N SER A 44 1.25 -0.83 -13.56
CA SER A 44 0.99 -2.18 -13.05
C SER A 44 1.86 -2.41 -11.81
N ALA A 45 1.38 -1.99 -10.65
CA ALA A 45 2.11 -2.17 -9.41
C ALA A 45 2.11 -3.63 -8.98
N ASP A 46 3.22 -4.07 -8.42
CA ASP A 46 3.37 -5.43 -7.88
C ASP A 46 2.93 -5.52 -6.42
N ALA A 47 2.79 -4.39 -5.75
CA ALA A 47 2.34 -4.30 -4.36
C ALA A 47 1.72 -2.93 -4.09
N LEU A 48 0.86 -2.88 -3.07
CA LEU A 48 0.23 -1.64 -2.61
C LEU A 48 0.50 -1.46 -1.12
N PHE A 49 1.00 -0.27 -0.76
CA PHE A 49 1.10 0.16 0.63
C PHE A 49 0.31 1.46 0.77
N THR A 50 -0.77 1.43 1.53
CA THR A 50 -1.67 2.57 1.62
C THR A 50 -2.08 2.90 3.05
N ASP A 51 -2.18 4.19 3.34
CA ASP A 51 -2.88 4.68 4.51
C ASP A 51 -4.38 4.41 4.30
N ILE A 52 -5.12 4.26 5.37
CA ILE A 52 -6.56 4.03 5.31
C ILE A 52 -7.30 5.35 5.19
N ARG A 53 -6.99 6.29 6.08
CA ARG A 53 -7.64 7.61 6.04
C ARG A 53 -6.88 8.56 5.15
N LEU A 54 -7.56 9.01 4.12
CA LEU A 54 -7.01 9.92 3.12
C LEU A 54 -7.98 11.08 2.92
N PRO A 55 -7.47 12.26 2.49
CA PRO A 55 -8.37 13.37 2.17
C PRO A 55 -9.24 13.02 0.96
N GLY A 56 -10.43 13.61 0.90
CA GLY A 56 -11.37 13.38 -0.18
C GLY A 56 -12.32 12.23 0.10
N LYS A 57 -12.86 11.64 -0.94
CA LYS A 57 -13.93 10.64 -0.83
C LYS A 57 -13.43 9.19 -0.92
N ILE A 58 -12.20 9.01 -1.39
CA ILE A 58 -11.62 7.68 -1.60
C ILE A 58 -10.62 7.40 -0.49
N ASP A 59 -10.83 6.32 0.24
CA ASP A 59 -9.95 5.90 1.34
C ASP A 59 -9.10 4.68 0.93
N GLY A 60 -8.27 4.22 1.86
CA GLY A 60 -7.38 3.07 1.59
C GLY A 60 -8.12 1.77 1.32
N TRP A 61 -9.29 1.60 1.91
CA TRP A 61 -10.13 0.42 1.64
C TRP A 61 -10.58 0.41 0.17
N ASP A 62 -11.05 1.55 -0.31
CA ASP A 62 -11.51 1.72 -1.69
C ASP A 62 -10.37 1.46 -2.68
N ILE A 63 -9.19 1.98 -2.39
CA ILE A 63 -8.01 1.80 -3.25
C ILE A 63 -7.67 0.32 -3.36
N ALA A 64 -7.59 -0.37 -2.23
CA ALA A 64 -7.22 -1.79 -2.21
C ALA A 64 -8.23 -2.65 -2.95
N GLU A 65 -9.50 -2.40 -2.76
CA GLU A 65 -10.57 -3.12 -3.45
C GLU A 65 -10.50 -2.90 -4.96
N HIS A 66 -10.28 -1.66 -5.37
CA HIS A 66 -10.16 -1.31 -6.78
C HIS A 66 -8.94 -1.97 -7.43
N CYS A 67 -7.79 -1.90 -6.79
CA CYS A 67 -6.57 -2.50 -7.32
C CYS A 67 -6.65 -4.02 -7.36
N ARG A 68 -7.29 -4.65 -6.36
CA ARG A 68 -7.52 -6.10 -6.32
C ARG A 68 -8.49 -6.56 -7.39
N ALA A 69 -9.44 -5.72 -7.80
CA ALA A 69 -10.34 -6.07 -8.90
C ALA A 69 -9.57 -6.24 -10.21
N ALA A 70 -8.54 -5.43 -10.42
CA ALA A 70 -7.68 -5.52 -11.61
C ALA A 70 -6.59 -6.59 -11.46
N ASN A 71 -6.11 -6.82 -10.24
CA ASN A 71 -5.06 -7.79 -9.96
C ASN A 71 -5.39 -8.53 -8.66
N PRO A 72 -6.13 -9.66 -8.74
CA PRO A 72 -6.59 -10.38 -7.54
C PRO A 72 -5.49 -10.88 -6.61
N GLY A 73 -4.29 -11.08 -7.11
CA GLY A 73 -3.15 -11.54 -6.32
C GLY A 73 -2.30 -10.42 -5.74
N LEU A 74 -2.69 -9.17 -5.89
CA LEU A 74 -1.89 -8.03 -5.47
C LEU A 74 -1.64 -8.04 -3.95
N PRO A 75 -0.37 -8.06 -3.50
CA PRO A 75 -0.04 -7.85 -2.09
C PRO A 75 -0.48 -6.47 -1.63
N VAL A 76 -1.19 -6.43 -0.50
CA VAL A 76 -1.69 -5.18 0.08
C VAL A 76 -1.29 -5.08 1.54
N VAL A 77 -0.70 -3.94 1.91
CA VAL A 77 -0.38 -3.61 3.29
C VAL A 77 -1.02 -2.25 3.61
N TYR A 78 -1.75 -2.20 4.70
CA TYR A 78 -2.39 -0.98 5.19
C TYR A 78 -1.60 -0.41 6.37
N ALA A 79 -1.62 0.92 6.51
CA ALA A 79 -1.13 1.60 7.69
C ALA A 79 -2.22 2.54 8.22
N THR A 80 -2.34 2.67 9.54
CA THR A 80 -3.34 3.56 10.12
C THR A 80 -2.86 4.09 11.47
N GLY A 81 -3.22 5.33 11.78
CA GLY A 81 -2.98 5.94 13.08
C GLY A 81 -4.09 5.69 14.08
N PHE A 82 -5.13 4.97 13.70
CA PHE A 82 -6.31 4.73 14.52
C PHE A 82 -6.50 3.24 14.78
N ASN A 83 -7.21 2.93 15.87
CA ASN A 83 -7.67 1.58 16.12
C ASN A 83 -8.83 1.28 15.16
N SER A 84 -8.51 1.11 13.91
CA SER A 84 -9.52 0.76 12.91
C SER A 84 -9.81 -0.71 13.02
N VAL A 85 -11.07 -1.04 12.98
CA VAL A 85 -11.47 -2.42 12.82
C VAL A 85 -11.20 -2.80 11.37
N ALA A 86 -10.51 -3.91 11.16
CA ALA A 86 -10.08 -4.31 9.82
C ALA A 86 -11.21 -4.98 9.02
N GLU A 87 -12.39 -4.37 9.03
CA GLU A 87 -13.61 -4.95 8.47
C GLU A 87 -13.61 -5.06 6.95
N ARG A 88 -12.93 -4.13 6.28
CA ARG A 88 -12.93 -4.07 4.82
C ARG A 88 -11.61 -4.47 4.21
N ARG A 89 -10.69 -5.01 5.00
CA ARG A 89 -9.38 -5.39 4.45
C ARG A 89 -9.55 -6.53 3.44
N VAL A 90 -8.80 -6.43 2.35
CA VAL A 90 -8.83 -7.49 1.34
C VAL A 90 -8.15 -8.76 1.87
N PRO A 91 -8.55 -9.95 1.41
CA PRO A 91 -7.98 -11.21 1.90
C PRO A 91 -6.46 -11.26 1.75
N GLY A 92 -5.79 -11.79 2.76
CA GLY A 92 -4.34 -11.96 2.73
C GLY A 92 -3.53 -10.69 2.97
N SER A 93 -4.18 -9.55 3.23
CA SER A 93 -3.49 -8.30 3.49
C SER A 93 -2.85 -8.28 4.86
N ARG A 94 -1.90 -7.35 5.07
CA ARG A 94 -1.28 -7.07 6.36
C ARG A 94 -1.65 -5.68 6.81
N PHE A 95 -1.50 -5.43 8.10
CA PHE A 95 -1.97 -4.21 8.75
C PHE A 95 -0.94 -3.74 9.77
N PHE A 96 -0.55 -2.47 9.69
CA PHE A 96 0.40 -1.86 10.63
C PHE A 96 -0.19 -0.61 11.25
N SER A 97 0.04 -0.44 12.54
CA SER A 97 -0.34 0.79 13.25
C SER A 97 0.79 1.81 13.14
N LYS A 98 0.43 3.07 13.01
CA LYS A 98 1.40 4.16 13.02
C LYS A 98 1.79 4.50 14.47
N PRO A 99 3.03 4.83 14.73
CA PRO A 99 4.15 4.84 13.80
C PRO A 99 4.62 3.41 13.50
N TYR A 100 4.82 3.13 12.22
CA TYR A 100 5.32 1.83 11.79
C TYR A 100 6.82 1.91 11.49
N ARG A 101 7.48 0.75 11.45
CA ARG A 101 8.88 0.65 11.04
C ARG A 101 8.90 0.23 9.56
N PRO A 102 9.50 1.05 8.69
CA PRO A 102 9.52 0.71 7.26
C PRO A 102 10.11 -0.64 6.93
N ASP A 103 11.14 -1.07 7.68
CA ASP A 103 11.75 -2.39 7.46
C ASP A 103 10.77 -3.53 7.72
N GLU A 104 9.86 -3.37 8.68
CA GLU A 104 8.84 -4.38 8.96
C GLU A 104 7.80 -4.43 7.84
N VAL A 105 7.43 -3.28 7.29
CA VAL A 105 6.50 -3.20 6.16
C VAL A 105 7.12 -3.85 4.92
N ILE A 106 8.39 -3.55 4.65
CA ILE A 106 9.11 -4.15 3.52
C ILE A 106 9.16 -5.67 3.66
N ALA A 107 9.46 -6.18 4.86
CA ALA A 107 9.48 -7.62 5.11
C ALA A 107 8.11 -8.25 4.85
N ALA A 108 7.05 -7.60 5.29
CA ALA A 108 5.68 -8.09 5.06
C ALA A 108 5.34 -8.15 3.57
N ILE A 109 5.72 -7.13 2.81
CA ILE A 109 5.47 -7.09 1.37
C ILE A 109 6.26 -8.20 0.67
N ARG A 110 7.51 -8.40 1.04
CA ARG A 110 8.34 -9.48 0.47
C ARG A 110 7.77 -10.85 0.77
N ASP A 111 7.25 -11.05 1.98
CA ASP A 111 6.58 -12.30 2.35
C ASP A 111 5.34 -12.55 1.50
N LEU A 112 4.51 -11.51 1.30
CA LEU A 112 3.32 -11.61 0.47
C LEU A 112 3.66 -11.89 -0.99
N LEU A 113 4.72 -11.27 -1.51
CA LEU A 113 5.18 -11.53 -2.88
C LEU A 113 5.63 -12.98 -3.04
N ARG A 114 6.32 -13.54 -2.05
CA ARG A 114 6.74 -14.93 -2.08
C ARG A 114 5.55 -15.89 -2.02
N GLU A 115 4.57 -15.60 -1.17
CA GLU A 115 3.35 -16.41 -1.05
C GLU A 115 2.62 -16.48 -2.38
N ASN A 116 2.50 -15.36 -3.08
CA ASN A 116 1.83 -15.30 -4.37
C ASN A 116 2.57 -16.08 -5.45
N ARG A 117 3.89 -16.18 -5.38
CA ARG A 117 4.70 -16.95 -6.33
C ARG A 117 4.62 -18.45 -6.09
N SER A 118 4.26 -18.86 -4.88
CA SER A 118 4.17 -20.28 -4.52
C SER A 118 2.92 -20.96 -5.04
N THR A 119 2.00 -20.19 -5.53
CA THR A 119 0.76 -20.72 -6.10
C THR A 119 0.80 -20.65 -7.63
#